data_4181ebf77c59fee81a576f3f5ff68b73
#
_entry.id   4181ebf77c59fee81a576f3f5ff68b73
#
_cell.length_a   1.000
_cell.length_b   1.000
_cell.length_c   1.000
_cell.angle_alpha   90.00
_cell.angle_beta   90.00
_cell.angle_gamma   90.00
#
_symmetry.space_group_name_H-M   'P 1'
#
loop_
_entity.id
_entity.type
_entity.pdbx_description
1 polymer ?
#
loop_
_entity_poly.entity_id
_entity_poly.type
_entity_poly.pdbx_seq_one_letter_code
_entity_poly.pdbx_strand_id
1 'polypeptide(L)'
;LTGIVLTLADTPGKDHPSATELEPGLWAPYHQHILCARMDLDIDGTNNSVVEVESFAHPIGEKNPYGGAYETRETILASEKKAQRLIDPIKSRFWKIINPNKNNHVGHSVGYKLIPGHTTFPLALEGSVLGKRAGFMYQHLWVTPNQDHERYPAGDYPFQHDGGAGLPEWTAADRPTENTDVVMWYVFGTNHIPRTEDWPVMPVE
;
A
#
# COMPACT_ATOMS: atom_id res chain seq x y z
N LEU A 1 -15.67 0.01 7.30
CA LEU A 1 -15.80 1.32 7.93
C LEU A 1 -17.23 1.51 8.44
N THR A 2 -17.39 2.08 9.63
CA THR A 2 -18.70 2.38 10.23
C THR A 2 -18.55 3.54 11.22
N GLY A 3 -19.63 4.21 11.54
CA GLY A 3 -19.66 5.33 12.47
C GLY A 3 -20.39 6.54 11.90
N ILE A 4 -20.08 7.73 12.43
CA ILE A 4 -20.65 8.99 11.98
C ILE A 4 -19.77 9.60 10.91
N VAL A 5 -20.35 9.94 9.76
CA VAL A 5 -19.63 10.63 8.69
C VAL A 5 -19.26 12.05 9.10
N LEU A 6 -18.07 12.52 8.71
CA LEU A 6 -17.68 13.91 8.90
C LEU A 6 -18.60 14.84 8.08
N THR A 7 -19.16 15.85 8.74
CA THR A 7 -20.08 16.80 8.08
C THR A 7 -19.66 18.25 8.30
N LEU A 8 -20.13 19.11 7.41
CA LEU A 8 -20.10 20.56 7.55
C LEU A 8 -21.48 21.14 7.26
N ALA A 9 -21.83 22.24 7.91
CA ALA A 9 -23.08 22.97 7.66
C ALA A 9 -22.82 24.15 6.71
N ASP A 10 -23.69 24.32 5.71
CA ASP A 10 -23.68 25.45 4.80
C ASP A 10 -25.11 25.72 4.26
N THR A 11 -25.27 26.69 3.37
CA THR A 11 -26.55 27.01 2.74
C THR A 11 -27.06 25.82 1.92
N PRO A 12 -28.35 25.39 2.10
CA PRO A 12 -28.93 24.32 1.29
C PRO A 12 -28.83 24.60 -0.20
N GLY A 13 -28.44 23.53 -0.97
CA GLY A 13 -28.30 23.60 -2.41
C GLY A 13 -27.10 24.42 -2.93
N LYS A 14 -26.20 24.85 -2.03
CA LYS A 14 -24.94 25.47 -2.46
C LYS A 14 -24.06 24.44 -3.18
N ASP A 15 -23.37 24.88 -4.24
CA ASP A 15 -22.45 24.01 -4.97
C ASP A 15 -21.19 23.72 -4.13
N HIS A 16 -20.98 22.45 -3.81
CA HIS A 16 -19.78 21.93 -3.17
C HIS A 16 -19.22 20.77 -4.01
N PRO A 17 -18.35 21.02 -4.99
CA PRO A 17 -17.89 20.00 -5.94
C PRO A 17 -17.11 18.83 -5.30
N SER A 18 -16.68 19.00 -4.03
CA SER A 18 -15.91 17.99 -3.27
C SER A 18 -16.69 17.43 -2.07
N ALA A 19 -18.03 17.53 -2.09
CA ALA A 19 -18.87 17.04 -1.00
C ALA A 19 -20.25 16.58 -1.52
N THR A 20 -20.90 15.72 -0.77
CA THR A 20 -22.29 15.31 -0.99
C THR A 20 -23.20 16.03 0.00
N GLU A 21 -24.31 16.63 -0.46
CA GLU A 21 -25.37 17.10 0.43
C GLU A 21 -26.15 15.89 0.95
N LEU A 22 -26.11 15.65 2.25
CA LEU A 22 -26.77 14.50 2.90
C LEU A 22 -28.20 14.85 3.32
N GLU A 23 -28.39 16.07 3.81
CA GLU A 23 -29.65 16.70 4.20
C GLU A 23 -29.56 18.18 3.83
N PRO A 24 -30.68 18.91 3.71
CA PRO A 24 -30.64 20.33 3.36
C PRO A 24 -29.70 21.13 4.24
N GLY A 25 -28.60 21.64 3.65
CA GLY A 25 -27.57 22.41 4.35
C GLY A 25 -26.56 21.58 5.15
N LEU A 26 -26.56 20.26 5.04
CA LEU A 26 -25.60 19.36 5.68
C LEU A 26 -24.77 18.61 4.61
N TRP A 27 -23.49 18.85 4.60
CA TRP A 27 -22.57 18.37 3.57
C TRP A 27 -21.53 17.41 4.14
N ALA A 28 -21.17 16.35 3.41
CA ALA A 28 -20.10 15.43 3.76
C ALA A 28 -18.99 15.50 2.73
N PRO A 29 -17.77 15.96 3.10
CA PRO A 29 -16.64 16.06 2.19
C PRO A 29 -16.16 14.69 1.69
N TYR A 30 -15.74 14.62 0.43
CA TYR A 30 -15.04 13.45 -0.12
C TYR A 30 -13.68 13.29 0.57
N HIS A 31 -13.35 12.06 0.92
CA HIS A 31 -12.09 11.77 1.58
C HIS A 31 -11.60 10.35 1.30
N GLN A 32 -10.36 10.09 1.66
CA GLN A 32 -9.75 8.77 1.54
C GLN A 32 -9.38 8.24 2.92
N HIS A 33 -9.53 6.94 3.08
CA HIS A 33 -9.00 6.20 4.21
C HIS A 33 -7.78 5.43 3.73
N ILE A 34 -6.58 5.84 4.17
CA ILE A 34 -5.33 5.16 3.84
C ILE A 34 -4.79 4.52 5.12
N LEU A 35 -4.53 3.24 5.03
CA LEU A 35 -4.02 2.41 6.12
C LEU A 35 -2.66 1.83 5.73
N CYS A 36 -1.84 1.54 6.71
CA CYS A 36 -0.56 0.86 6.51
C CYS A 36 -0.42 -0.28 7.51
N ALA A 37 -0.26 -1.49 7.01
CA ALA A 37 0.04 -2.66 7.82
C ALA A 37 1.55 -2.84 7.91
N ARG A 38 2.10 -2.79 9.14
CA ARG A 38 3.48 -3.20 9.43
C ARG A 38 3.49 -4.71 9.67
N MET A 39 4.22 -5.44 8.87
CA MET A 39 4.32 -6.90 8.94
C MET A 39 5.77 -7.30 9.16
N ASP A 40 6.05 -7.79 10.34
CA ASP A 40 7.31 -8.35 10.79
C ASP A 40 7.14 -9.88 10.76
N LEU A 41 7.69 -10.54 9.75
CA LEU A 41 7.42 -11.95 9.45
C LEU A 41 8.71 -12.75 9.43
N ASP A 42 8.92 -13.58 10.45
CA ASP A 42 10.06 -14.47 10.56
C ASP A 42 9.76 -15.83 9.88
N ILE A 43 10.21 -15.96 8.65
CA ILE A 43 10.04 -17.19 7.89
C ILE A 43 11.20 -18.16 8.18
N ASP A 44 10.98 -19.13 9.06
CA ASP A 44 12.02 -20.08 9.50
C ASP A 44 13.33 -19.40 9.93
N GLY A 45 13.22 -18.25 10.59
CA GLY A 45 14.31 -17.40 11.05
C GLY A 45 14.21 -15.98 10.49
N THR A 46 15.07 -15.09 10.99
CA THR A 46 15.00 -13.65 10.73
C THR A 46 15.58 -13.22 9.38
N ASN A 47 16.47 -14.05 8.76
CA ASN A 47 17.10 -13.69 7.48
C ASN A 47 16.15 -13.97 6.31
N ASN A 48 15.41 -12.96 5.91
CA ASN A 48 14.40 -13.05 4.87
C ASN A 48 14.67 -12.11 3.70
N SER A 49 13.93 -12.26 2.62
CA SER A 49 13.97 -11.39 1.45
C SER A 49 12.58 -11.19 0.91
N VAL A 50 12.30 -10.01 0.36
CA VAL A 50 11.04 -9.75 -0.34
C VAL A 50 11.26 -9.86 -1.84
N VAL A 51 10.37 -10.60 -2.50
CA VAL A 51 10.40 -10.86 -3.93
C VAL A 51 9.12 -10.32 -4.56
N GLU A 52 9.27 -9.50 -5.61
CA GLU A 52 8.19 -9.10 -6.48
C GLU A 52 8.00 -10.14 -7.59
N VAL A 53 6.76 -10.51 -7.87
CA VAL A 53 6.40 -11.46 -8.94
C VAL A 53 5.44 -10.77 -9.90
N GLU A 54 5.79 -10.80 -11.18
CA GLU A 54 4.99 -10.24 -12.27
C GLU A 54 4.71 -11.29 -13.34
N SER A 55 3.59 -11.19 -14.02
CA SER A 55 3.18 -12.07 -15.11
C SER A 55 3.34 -11.38 -16.47
N PHE A 56 3.83 -12.12 -17.46
CA PHE A 56 4.08 -11.63 -18.81
C PHE A 56 3.57 -12.62 -19.84
N ALA A 57 2.70 -12.16 -20.75
CA ALA A 57 2.23 -12.99 -21.86
C ALA A 57 3.40 -13.33 -22.82
N HIS A 58 3.46 -14.57 -23.26
CA HIS A 58 4.35 -14.94 -24.34
C HIS A 58 3.81 -14.46 -25.69
N PRO A 59 4.66 -13.99 -26.61
CA PRO A 59 4.22 -13.65 -27.95
C PRO A 59 3.71 -14.91 -28.69
N ILE A 60 2.77 -14.72 -29.60
CA ILE A 60 2.33 -15.80 -30.49
C ILE A 60 3.50 -16.25 -31.35
N GLY A 61 3.71 -17.55 -31.44
CA GLY A 61 4.80 -18.16 -32.19
C GLY A 61 4.83 -19.68 -32.03
N GLU A 62 5.91 -20.33 -32.47
CA GLU A 62 6.05 -21.79 -32.42
C GLU A 62 5.83 -22.38 -31.03
N LYS A 63 6.31 -21.71 -29.97
CA LYS A 63 6.16 -22.14 -28.57
C LYS A 63 4.83 -21.71 -27.93
N ASN A 64 4.05 -20.85 -28.58
CA ASN A 64 2.76 -20.36 -28.12
C ASN A 64 1.81 -20.16 -29.32
N PRO A 65 1.48 -21.21 -30.07
CA PRO A 65 0.69 -21.07 -31.30
C PRO A 65 -0.73 -20.59 -31.08
N TYR A 66 -1.27 -20.79 -29.89
CA TYR A 66 -2.63 -20.39 -29.53
C TYR A 66 -2.70 -19.08 -28.71
N GLY A 67 -1.56 -18.44 -28.42
CA GLY A 67 -1.50 -17.16 -27.73
C GLY A 67 -1.93 -17.15 -26.26
N GLY A 68 -2.10 -18.33 -25.63
CA GLY A 68 -2.62 -18.44 -24.26
C GLY A 68 -1.55 -18.64 -23.18
N ALA A 69 -0.27 -18.76 -23.54
CA ALA A 69 0.80 -18.99 -22.58
C ALA A 69 1.31 -17.67 -21.98
N TYR A 70 1.69 -17.72 -20.72
CA TYR A 70 2.39 -16.64 -20.01
C TYR A 70 3.42 -17.21 -19.04
N GLU A 71 4.35 -16.37 -18.62
CA GLU A 71 5.38 -16.70 -17.62
C GLU A 71 5.29 -15.75 -16.44
N THR A 72 5.93 -16.12 -15.32
CA THR A 72 6.18 -15.22 -14.20
C THR A 72 7.64 -14.87 -14.11
N ARG A 73 7.94 -13.64 -13.70
CA ARG A 73 9.30 -13.18 -13.41
C ARG A 73 9.37 -12.73 -11.96
N GLU A 74 10.43 -13.15 -11.30
CA GLU A 74 10.70 -12.84 -9.91
C GLU A 74 11.87 -11.86 -9.82
N THR A 75 11.72 -10.83 -9.00
CA THR A 75 12.73 -9.81 -8.74
C THR A 75 12.90 -9.64 -7.24
N ILE A 76 14.09 -9.85 -6.72
CA ILE A 76 14.41 -9.56 -5.32
C ILE A 76 14.46 -8.05 -5.13
N LEU A 77 13.73 -7.55 -4.15
CA LEU A 77 13.74 -6.15 -3.73
C LEU A 77 14.91 -5.94 -2.76
N ALA A 78 16.12 -5.80 -3.31
CA ALA A 78 17.37 -5.92 -2.57
C ALA A 78 17.80 -4.68 -1.77
N SER A 79 17.10 -3.56 -1.91
CA SER A 79 17.33 -2.35 -1.11
C SER A 79 16.04 -1.55 -0.91
N GLU A 80 16.01 -0.69 0.07
CA GLU A 80 14.83 0.11 0.43
C GLU A 80 14.28 0.92 -0.75
N LYS A 81 15.13 1.53 -1.57
CA LYS A 81 14.68 2.28 -2.76
C LYS A 81 14.10 1.38 -3.84
N LYS A 82 14.66 0.17 -4.01
CA LYS A 82 14.11 -0.83 -4.94
C LYS A 82 12.80 -1.42 -4.44
N ALA A 83 12.56 -1.36 -3.14
CA ALA A 83 11.38 -1.91 -2.48
C ALA A 83 10.22 -0.91 -2.33
N GLN A 84 10.32 0.26 -2.93
CA GLN A 84 9.21 1.22 -3.03
C GLN A 84 8.38 0.87 -4.26
N ARG A 85 7.26 0.15 -4.07
CA ARG A 85 6.51 -0.45 -5.17
C ARG A 85 5.03 -0.09 -5.17
N LEU A 86 4.50 0.11 -6.37
CA LEU A 86 3.06 0.23 -6.61
C LEU A 86 2.47 -1.12 -6.99
N ILE A 87 1.18 -1.32 -6.74
CA ILE A 87 0.43 -2.42 -7.35
C ILE A 87 0.45 -2.29 -8.86
N ASP A 88 0.38 -3.42 -9.55
CA ASP A 88 0.25 -3.47 -11.01
C ASP A 88 -0.72 -4.61 -11.38
N PRO A 89 -2.03 -4.32 -11.47
CA PRO A 89 -3.04 -5.31 -11.83
C PRO A 89 -2.85 -5.87 -13.26
N ILE A 90 -2.26 -5.09 -14.18
CA ILE A 90 -2.03 -5.52 -15.57
C ILE A 90 -1.04 -6.69 -15.61
N LYS A 91 -0.02 -6.64 -14.73
CA LYS A 91 0.97 -7.71 -14.60
C LYS A 91 0.61 -8.72 -13.51
N SER A 92 -0.57 -8.64 -12.92
CA SER A 92 -0.97 -9.47 -11.78
C SER A 92 0.10 -9.49 -10.67
N ARG A 93 0.73 -8.32 -10.41
CA ARG A 93 1.82 -8.18 -9.46
C ARG A 93 1.40 -8.58 -8.06
N PHE A 94 2.25 -9.37 -7.42
CA PHE A 94 2.15 -9.68 -6.00
C PHE A 94 3.56 -9.78 -5.40
N TRP A 95 3.64 -9.87 -4.08
CA TRP A 95 4.92 -10.00 -3.39
C TRP A 95 4.98 -11.28 -2.58
N LYS A 96 6.19 -11.77 -2.37
CA LYS A 96 6.48 -12.88 -1.46
C LYS A 96 7.50 -12.42 -0.44
N ILE A 97 7.34 -12.82 0.82
CA ILE A 97 8.45 -12.82 1.77
C ILE A 97 8.94 -14.26 1.90
N ILE A 98 10.22 -14.47 1.67
CA ILE A 98 10.83 -15.80 1.61
C ILE A 98 12.02 -15.89 2.54
N ASN A 99 12.35 -17.12 2.99
CA ASN A 99 13.66 -17.42 3.53
C ASN A 99 14.54 -18.00 2.41
N PRO A 100 15.56 -17.26 1.90
CA PRO A 100 16.40 -17.75 0.82
C PRO A 100 17.29 -18.91 1.23
N ASN A 101 17.43 -19.19 2.52
CA ASN A 101 18.28 -20.24 3.09
C ASN A 101 17.52 -21.54 3.38
N LYS A 102 16.21 -21.57 3.17
CA LYS A 102 15.34 -22.71 3.44
C LYS A 102 14.49 -23.06 2.22
N ASN A 103 14.56 -24.30 1.81
CA ASN A 103 13.80 -24.81 0.67
C ASN A 103 12.76 -25.86 1.11
N ASN A 104 11.67 -25.92 0.36
CA ASN A 104 10.70 -27.01 0.46
C ASN A 104 11.24 -28.27 -0.24
N HIS A 105 10.45 -29.35 -0.23
CA HIS A 105 10.86 -30.67 -0.78
C HIS A 105 11.10 -30.68 -2.31
N VAL A 106 10.68 -29.64 -3.03
CA VAL A 106 10.92 -29.49 -4.48
C VAL A 106 11.96 -28.42 -4.81
N GLY A 107 12.67 -27.90 -3.80
CA GLY A 107 13.80 -26.98 -3.99
C GLY A 107 13.42 -25.50 -4.09
N HIS A 108 12.18 -25.11 -3.82
CA HIS A 108 11.77 -23.71 -3.78
C HIS A 108 11.86 -23.12 -2.38
N SER A 109 12.24 -21.85 -2.26
CA SER A 109 12.29 -21.13 -0.98
C SER A 109 10.93 -21.11 -0.31
N VAL A 110 10.91 -21.37 1.01
CA VAL A 110 9.70 -21.28 1.83
C VAL A 110 9.32 -19.82 2.07
N GLY A 111 8.02 -19.52 2.18
CA GLY A 111 7.57 -18.15 2.38
C GLY A 111 6.08 -17.95 2.39
N TYR A 112 5.67 -16.70 2.57
CA TYR A 112 4.28 -16.26 2.44
C TYR A 112 4.10 -15.35 1.22
N LYS A 113 2.89 -15.38 0.66
CA LYS A 113 2.48 -14.54 -0.47
C LYS A 113 1.56 -13.43 0.01
N LEU A 114 1.92 -12.18 -0.32
CA LEU A 114 1.06 -11.02 -0.17
C LEU A 114 0.43 -10.71 -1.54
N ILE A 115 -0.88 -10.90 -1.63
CA ILE A 115 -1.66 -10.54 -2.83
C ILE A 115 -2.33 -9.21 -2.53
N PRO A 116 -2.02 -8.14 -3.29
CA PRO A 116 -2.71 -6.87 -3.16
C PRO A 116 -4.21 -7.05 -3.40
N GLY A 117 -5.03 -6.55 -2.48
CA GLY A 117 -6.47 -6.48 -2.65
C GLY A 117 -6.90 -5.23 -3.43
N HIS A 118 -8.19 -4.96 -3.43
CA HIS A 118 -8.71 -3.68 -3.91
C HIS A 118 -8.13 -2.55 -3.05
N THR A 119 -7.61 -1.51 -3.71
CA THR A 119 -7.01 -0.35 -3.04
C THR A 119 -7.14 0.88 -3.91
N THR A 120 -6.75 2.04 -3.37
CA THR A 120 -6.77 3.33 -4.06
C THR A 120 -5.37 3.95 -4.08
N PHE A 121 -5.16 4.83 -5.05
CA PHE A 121 -4.00 5.73 -5.05
C PHE A 121 -4.35 7.01 -4.29
N PRO A 122 -3.38 7.66 -3.62
CA PRO A 122 -3.63 8.92 -2.96
C PRO A 122 -4.01 10.00 -3.96
N LEU A 123 -5.08 10.75 -3.66
CA LEU A 123 -5.54 11.90 -4.43
C LEU A 123 -4.99 13.22 -3.87
N ALA A 124 -4.50 13.22 -2.61
CA ALA A 124 -3.78 14.36 -2.06
C ALA A 124 -2.44 14.51 -2.80
N LEU A 125 -2.15 15.73 -3.27
CA LEU A 125 -0.90 16.02 -3.98
C LEU A 125 0.30 15.96 -3.03
N GLU A 126 1.44 15.44 -3.49
CA GLU A 126 2.69 15.34 -2.70
C GLU A 126 3.12 16.66 -2.07
N GLY A 127 2.93 17.79 -2.77
CA GLY A 127 3.24 19.13 -2.28
C GLY A 127 2.28 19.67 -1.20
N SER A 128 1.13 19.01 -0.99
CA SER A 128 0.15 19.40 0.04
C SER A 128 0.68 19.14 1.46
N VAL A 129 0.09 19.79 2.45
CA VAL A 129 0.44 19.53 3.87
C VAL A 129 0.19 18.07 4.23
N LEU A 130 -0.92 17.49 3.76
CA LEU A 130 -1.25 16.08 3.99
C LEU A 130 -0.25 15.16 3.29
N GLY A 131 0.05 15.42 2.01
CA GLY A 131 1.00 14.64 1.23
C GLY A 131 2.41 14.62 1.83
N LYS A 132 2.88 15.77 2.31
CA LYS A 132 4.18 15.87 2.99
C LYS A 132 4.23 15.08 4.31
N ARG A 133 3.15 15.13 5.11
CA ARG A 133 3.08 14.45 6.41
C ARG A 133 2.83 12.95 6.31
N ALA A 134 2.13 12.52 5.27
CA ALA A 134 1.79 11.11 5.02
C ALA A 134 2.45 10.58 3.75
N GLY A 135 3.71 10.93 3.50
CA GLY A 135 4.44 10.55 2.29
C GLY A 135 4.53 9.05 2.04
N PHE A 136 4.34 8.22 3.07
CA PHE A 136 4.28 6.76 2.93
C PHE A 136 3.15 6.29 2.00
N MET A 137 2.08 7.06 1.84
CA MET A 137 0.90 6.66 1.06
C MET A 137 1.14 6.59 -0.46
N TYR A 138 2.23 7.15 -0.96
CA TYR A 138 2.55 7.17 -2.39
C TYR A 138 3.16 5.88 -2.93
N GLN A 139 3.40 4.90 -2.08
CA GLN A 139 3.77 3.54 -2.48
C GLN A 139 2.87 2.53 -1.78
N HIS A 140 2.53 1.43 -2.45
CA HIS A 140 1.72 0.36 -1.86
C HIS A 140 2.55 -0.64 -1.06
N LEU A 141 3.84 -0.78 -1.40
CA LEU A 141 4.78 -1.56 -0.63
C LEU A 141 6.04 -0.76 -0.34
N TRP A 142 6.49 -0.86 0.92
CA TRP A 142 7.82 -0.50 1.36
C TRP A 142 8.43 -1.70 2.08
N VAL A 143 9.74 -1.83 2.01
CA VAL A 143 10.48 -2.83 2.81
C VAL A 143 11.66 -2.12 3.46
N THR A 144 11.80 -2.34 4.76
CA THR A 144 12.92 -1.80 5.55
C THR A 144 13.60 -2.93 6.30
N PRO A 145 14.88 -2.82 6.66
CA PRO A 145 15.43 -3.62 7.73
C PRO A 145 14.63 -3.41 9.01
N ASN A 146 14.50 -4.44 9.85
CA ASN A 146 13.79 -4.31 11.12
C ASN A 146 14.57 -3.40 12.07
N GLN A 147 13.90 -2.38 12.60
CA GLN A 147 14.45 -1.43 13.58
C GLN A 147 13.40 -1.14 14.66
N ASP A 148 13.79 -1.22 15.92
CA ASP A 148 12.89 -1.06 17.08
C ASP A 148 12.18 0.30 17.13
N HIS A 149 12.80 1.33 16.60
CA HIS A 149 12.27 2.70 16.59
C HIS A 149 11.46 3.04 15.33
N GLU A 150 11.50 2.22 14.29
CA GLU A 150 10.72 2.40 13.05
C GLU A 150 9.36 1.73 13.20
N ARG A 151 8.41 2.41 13.87
CA ARG A 151 7.11 1.82 14.25
C ARG A 151 5.94 2.32 13.43
N TYR A 152 5.96 3.59 13.02
CA TYR A 152 4.81 4.25 12.41
C TYR A 152 5.18 4.83 11.05
N PRO A 153 4.43 4.52 9.98
CA PRO A 153 4.82 4.86 8.60
C PRO A 153 4.98 6.35 8.33
N ALA A 154 4.35 7.22 9.13
CA ALA A 154 4.46 8.67 9.06
C ALA A 154 5.35 9.26 10.18
N GLY A 155 6.17 8.43 10.88
CA GLY A 155 6.93 8.83 12.05
C GLY A 155 6.08 8.92 13.31
N ASP A 156 6.74 9.19 14.46
CA ASP A 156 6.09 9.17 15.78
C ASP A 156 5.11 10.34 16.00
N TYR A 157 5.31 11.47 15.32
CA TYR A 157 4.55 12.70 15.54
C TYR A 157 4.03 13.30 14.23
N PRO A 158 3.11 12.61 13.49
CA PRO A 158 2.72 12.99 12.13
C PRO A 158 2.03 14.37 12.05
N PHE A 159 1.46 14.87 13.13
CA PHE A 159 0.81 16.20 13.17
C PHE A 159 1.75 17.33 13.65
N GLN A 160 2.98 17.01 14.06
CA GLN A 160 3.91 17.94 14.71
C GLN A 160 5.21 18.17 13.93
N HIS A 161 5.30 17.68 12.68
CA HIS A 161 6.45 17.90 11.81
C HIS A 161 6.02 18.47 10.45
N ASP A 162 6.96 19.05 9.71
CA ASP A 162 6.70 19.71 8.42
C ASP A 162 6.53 18.75 7.24
N GLY A 163 6.78 17.47 7.45
CA GLY A 163 6.70 16.40 6.46
C GLY A 163 8.00 15.63 6.29
N GLY A 164 7.94 14.53 5.56
CA GLY A 164 9.08 13.68 5.23
C GLY A 164 9.43 12.60 6.26
N ALA A 165 8.95 12.71 7.49
CA ALA A 165 9.22 11.72 8.53
C ALA A 165 8.63 10.33 8.23
N GLY A 166 9.16 9.30 8.90
CA GLY A 166 8.72 7.92 8.72
C GLY A 166 9.37 7.23 7.52
N LEU A 167 8.60 6.44 6.78
CA LEU A 167 9.12 5.64 5.68
C LEU A 167 9.90 6.43 4.61
N PRO A 168 9.48 7.63 4.18
CA PRO A 168 10.27 8.41 3.23
C PRO A 168 11.67 8.78 3.75
N GLU A 169 11.78 9.15 5.04
CA GLU A 169 13.05 9.50 5.67
C GLU A 169 13.94 8.27 5.86
N TRP A 170 13.38 7.20 6.41
CA TRP A 170 14.15 5.99 6.71
C TRP A 170 14.71 5.34 5.45
N THR A 171 13.89 5.22 4.41
CA THR A 171 14.27 4.56 3.15
C THR A 171 15.18 5.42 2.26
N ALA A 172 15.39 6.70 2.59
CA ALA A 172 16.37 7.55 1.93
C ALA A 172 17.81 7.02 2.10
N ALA A 173 18.07 6.28 3.19
CA ALA A 173 19.35 5.64 3.48
C ALA A 173 19.69 4.49 2.51
N ASP A 174 18.68 3.93 1.82
CA ASP A 174 18.81 2.83 0.85
C ASP A 174 19.53 1.60 1.41
N ARG A 175 19.18 1.22 2.63
CA ARG A 175 19.77 0.06 3.34
C ARG A 175 19.44 -1.24 2.59
N PRO A 176 20.31 -2.29 2.70
CA PRO A 176 20.02 -3.59 2.09
C PRO A 176 18.81 -4.27 2.76
N THR A 177 18.00 -4.93 1.93
CA THR A 177 16.78 -5.66 2.35
C THR A 177 16.77 -7.10 1.83
N GLU A 178 17.91 -7.61 1.43
CA GLU A 178 18.08 -8.99 0.96
C GLU A 178 18.76 -9.83 2.04
N ASN A 179 18.18 -11.00 2.33
CA ASN A 179 18.71 -11.98 3.29
C ASN A 179 19.06 -11.36 4.67
N THR A 180 18.15 -10.56 5.17
CA THR A 180 18.28 -9.87 6.46
C THR A 180 16.93 -9.83 7.17
N ASP A 181 16.94 -9.38 8.43
CA ASP A 181 15.71 -9.15 9.17
C ASP A 181 14.97 -7.95 8.57
N VAL A 182 13.79 -8.19 8.00
CA VAL A 182 13.04 -7.19 7.23
C VAL A 182 11.60 -7.05 7.69
N VAL A 183 11.09 -5.84 7.56
CA VAL A 183 9.69 -5.48 7.75
C VAL A 183 9.07 -5.09 6.42
N MET A 184 7.92 -5.70 6.09
CA MET A 184 7.07 -5.27 4.99
C MET A 184 6.02 -4.28 5.48
N TRP A 185 5.87 -3.17 4.78
CA TRP A 185 4.84 -2.17 5.01
C TRP A 185 3.89 -2.16 3.81
N TYR A 186 2.67 -2.66 4.02
CA TYR A 186 1.66 -2.68 2.97
C TYR A 186 0.64 -1.56 3.18
N VAL A 187 0.59 -0.66 2.20
CA VAL A 187 -0.31 0.49 2.19
C VAL A 187 -1.51 0.19 1.31
N PHE A 188 -2.69 0.38 1.86
CA PHE A 188 -3.96 0.16 1.17
C PHE A 188 -5.02 1.14 1.66
N GLY A 189 -6.10 1.27 0.91
CA GLY A 189 -7.13 2.21 1.30
C GLY A 189 -8.32 2.21 0.36
N THR A 190 -9.27 3.10 0.67
CA THR A 190 -10.47 3.29 -0.12
C THR A 190 -10.83 4.77 -0.25
N ASN A 191 -11.48 5.12 -1.36
CA ASN A 191 -12.12 6.42 -1.52
C ASN A 191 -13.50 6.37 -0.85
N HIS A 192 -13.78 7.33 -0.02
CA HIS A 192 -15.10 7.50 0.55
C HIS A 192 -15.78 8.72 -0.09
N ILE A 193 -16.80 8.44 -0.89
CA ILE A 193 -17.73 9.42 -1.47
C ILE A 193 -19.04 9.22 -0.72
N PRO A 194 -19.34 10.04 0.30
CA PRO A 194 -20.53 9.84 1.14
C PRO A 194 -21.82 9.87 0.35
N ARG A 195 -22.81 9.07 0.77
CA ARG A 195 -24.16 8.98 0.23
C ARG A 195 -25.15 9.47 1.29
N THR A 196 -26.36 9.80 0.88
CA THR A 196 -27.44 10.18 1.82
C THR A 196 -27.69 9.10 2.87
N GLU A 197 -27.53 7.81 2.50
CA GLU A 197 -27.69 6.65 3.38
C GLU A 197 -26.60 6.55 4.46
N ASP A 198 -25.49 7.24 4.30
CA ASP A 198 -24.39 7.28 5.28
C ASP A 198 -24.70 8.21 6.47
N TRP A 199 -25.82 8.92 6.41
CA TRP A 199 -26.31 9.79 7.49
C TRP A 199 -27.55 9.22 8.17
N PRO A 200 -27.69 9.30 9.52
CA PRO A 200 -26.72 9.84 10.50
C PRO A 200 -25.59 8.87 10.89
N VAL A 201 -25.70 7.61 10.52
CA VAL A 201 -24.68 6.57 10.82
C VAL A 201 -24.44 5.75 9.56
N MET A 202 -23.17 5.65 9.16
CA MET A 202 -22.79 4.85 7.99
C MET A 202 -23.16 3.38 8.19
N PRO A 203 -23.75 2.72 7.17
CA PRO A 203 -23.88 1.27 7.16
C PRO A 203 -22.47 0.61 7.19
N VAL A 204 -22.44 -0.64 7.62
CA VAL A 204 -21.18 -1.44 7.59
C VAL A 204 -20.90 -1.80 6.14
N GLU A 205 -19.69 -1.47 5.66
CA GLU A 205 -19.12 -1.89 4.38
C GLU A 205 -17.95 -2.86 4.59
#